data_ea10e64595aae02d5ce889d8c7208e59
#
_entry.id   ea10e64595aae02d5ce889d8c7208e59
#
_cell.length_a   1.000
_cell.length_b   1.000
_cell.length_c   1.000
_cell.angle_alpha   90.00
_cell.angle_beta   90.00
_cell.angle_gamma   90.00
#
_symmetry.space_group_name_H-M   'P 1'
#
loop_
_entity.id
_entity.type
_entity.pdbx_description
1 polymer ?
#
loop_
_entity_poly.entity_id
_entity_poly.type
_entity_poly.pdbx_seq_one_letter_code
_entity_poly.pdbx_strand_id
1 'polypeptide(L)'
;MGAKKNNNFVYFFGNKKADGKGSMKEVLGGKGAGLAEMTEIGINVPPGFTISTAVCGIFYENKKSIPAEIIDEITKNIIKLESSTKKGFGDSKNPLLVSVRSGAMFSMPGMMDTILNLGLNDKTVQGIIKKTNNPRFAWDSYRRFIQMFSDVVLKVNKDIFEDKLESIKKKKNVKHDVDLDENALKSLVQEYKKIVKNKTGKNFPQNPSDQLFKAINAVFLSWNNQRAIFYRKQYDIPSEIGTAVNVQSMVFGNMGDDCGTGVGFTRDPLSGEKELFAEYLLNAQGEDVVAGIRTPKNIKTMQRELRKVHSQIENTAKILEKHFRDMQDFEFTIENEKLYLLQTRSGKRSGIAAAKIACDMVKETLISKDEAVLRVEPEHLEQFLFPIFNPDDKKKFEILTKGLAASPGAASGKVALDAQTAVELSKKGERVI
;
A
#
# COMPACT_ATOMS: atom_id res chain seq x y z
N MET A 1 44.72 -5.62 -6.88
CA MET A 1 43.98 -4.56 -6.18
C MET A 1 42.50 -4.85 -6.34
N GLY A 2 41.89 -5.51 -5.34
CA GLY A 2 40.48 -5.87 -5.37
C GLY A 2 39.65 -4.60 -5.11
N ALA A 3 38.80 -4.26 -6.07
CA ALA A 3 37.77 -3.25 -5.85
C ALA A 3 36.94 -3.64 -4.62
N LYS A 4 36.97 -2.83 -3.56
CA LYS A 4 36.02 -2.95 -2.46
C LYS A 4 34.63 -2.84 -3.10
N LYS A 5 33.90 -3.96 -3.21
CA LYS A 5 32.46 -3.92 -3.43
C LYS A 5 31.89 -3.15 -2.24
N ASN A 6 31.52 -1.88 -2.46
CA ASN A 6 30.69 -1.15 -1.53
C ASN A 6 29.36 -1.88 -1.48
N ASN A 7 29.21 -2.85 -0.60
CA ASN A 7 27.95 -3.48 -0.32
C ASN A 7 27.14 -2.52 0.56
N ASN A 8 26.49 -1.53 -0.07
CA ASN A 8 25.44 -0.77 0.62
C ASN A 8 24.29 -1.73 0.91
N PHE A 9 23.85 -1.80 2.15
CA PHE A 9 22.69 -2.55 2.56
C PHE A 9 21.43 -1.69 2.58
N VAL A 10 21.58 -0.35 2.66
CA VAL A 10 20.48 0.61 2.77
C VAL A 10 20.60 1.66 1.68
N TYR A 11 19.50 1.90 0.97
CA TYR A 11 19.40 2.78 -0.20
C TYR A 11 18.38 3.88 0.05
N PHE A 12 18.82 5.12 0.18
CA PHE A 12 17.97 6.27 0.40
C PHE A 12 17.29 6.74 -0.88
N PHE A 13 16.06 7.28 -0.76
CA PHE A 13 15.35 7.99 -1.81
C PHE A 13 14.61 9.20 -1.22
N GLY A 14 14.65 10.31 -1.92
CA GLY A 14 13.99 11.56 -1.52
C GLY A 14 14.68 12.79 -2.11
N ASN A 15 13.99 13.93 -2.10
CA ASN A 15 14.52 15.19 -2.62
C ASN A 15 15.02 15.08 -4.08
N LYS A 16 14.29 14.31 -4.92
CA LYS A 16 14.61 14.05 -6.34
C LYS A 16 15.95 13.35 -6.57
N LYS A 17 16.45 12.60 -5.58
CA LYS A 17 17.66 11.77 -5.67
C LYS A 17 17.40 10.41 -5.04
N ALA A 18 17.93 9.37 -5.64
CA ALA A 18 17.88 8.02 -5.09
C ALA A 18 19.26 7.36 -5.18
N ASP A 19 19.60 6.56 -4.15
CA ASP A 19 20.85 5.76 -4.15
C ASP A 19 20.67 4.48 -4.98
N GLY A 20 19.41 4.09 -5.28
CA GLY A 20 19.04 2.93 -6.09
C GLY A 20 18.39 3.32 -7.42
N LYS A 21 18.09 2.33 -8.25
CA LYS A 21 17.47 2.49 -9.59
C LYS A 21 16.33 1.49 -9.79
N GLY A 22 15.40 1.78 -10.70
CA GLY A 22 14.31 0.90 -11.08
C GLY A 22 14.72 -0.48 -11.59
N SER A 23 15.91 -0.59 -12.19
CA SER A 23 16.46 -1.88 -12.63
C SER A 23 16.94 -2.79 -11.49
N MET A 24 17.09 -2.28 -10.27
CA MET A 24 17.63 -3.02 -9.11
C MET A 24 16.55 -3.80 -8.34
N LYS A 25 15.58 -4.41 -9.01
CA LYS A 25 14.47 -5.13 -8.37
C LYS A 25 14.92 -6.30 -7.51
N GLU A 26 16.03 -6.96 -7.88
CA GLU A 26 16.62 -8.06 -7.08
C GLU A 26 17.14 -7.57 -5.72
N VAL A 27 17.66 -6.34 -5.67
CA VAL A 27 18.26 -5.75 -4.47
C VAL A 27 17.22 -4.99 -3.63
N LEU A 28 16.38 -4.18 -4.28
CA LEU A 28 15.46 -3.26 -3.62
C LEU A 28 14.03 -3.81 -3.51
N GLY A 29 13.78 -4.96 -4.12
CA GLY A 29 12.43 -5.44 -4.36
C GLY A 29 11.68 -4.56 -5.35
N GLY A 30 10.50 -4.99 -5.79
CA GLY A 30 9.71 -4.22 -6.75
C GLY A 30 9.28 -2.86 -6.21
N LYS A 31 8.92 -2.78 -4.92
CA LYS A 31 8.45 -1.53 -4.30
C LYS A 31 9.59 -0.53 -4.11
N GLY A 32 10.74 -0.96 -3.58
CA GLY A 32 11.91 -0.08 -3.38
C GLY A 32 12.47 0.44 -4.70
N ALA A 33 12.59 -0.42 -5.72
CA ALA A 33 13.00 -0.03 -7.06
C ALA A 33 12.05 1.00 -7.68
N GLY A 34 10.73 0.79 -7.56
CA GLY A 34 9.73 1.74 -8.04
C GLY A 34 9.79 3.10 -7.31
N LEU A 35 10.01 3.11 -5.98
CA LEU A 35 10.17 4.35 -5.21
C LEU A 35 11.42 5.13 -5.64
N ALA A 36 12.55 4.45 -5.87
CA ALA A 36 13.77 5.06 -6.38
C ALA A 36 13.55 5.66 -7.76
N GLU A 37 12.96 4.90 -8.68
CA GLU A 37 12.67 5.33 -10.05
C GLU A 37 11.75 6.54 -10.09
N MET A 38 10.61 6.50 -9.39
CA MET A 38 9.69 7.65 -9.30
C MET A 38 10.38 8.90 -8.75
N THR A 39 11.27 8.73 -7.77
CA THR A 39 12.03 9.85 -7.19
C THR A 39 12.97 10.48 -8.21
N GLU A 40 13.69 9.67 -9.01
CA GLU A 40 14.63 10.14 -10.03
C GLU A 40 13.96 10.87 -11.19
N ILE A 41 12.78 10.41 -11.62
CA ILE A 41 12.00 11.09 -12.68
C ILE A 41 11.24 12.31 -12.17
N GLY A 42 11.45 12.70 -10.91
CA GLY A 42 10.94 13.94 -10.34
C GLY A 42 9.51 13.87 -9.81
N ILE A 43 8.91 12.69 -9.72
CA ILE A 43 7.62 12.49 -9.08
C ILE A 43 7.75 12.73 -7.56
N ASN A 44 6.73 13.35 -6.98
CA ASN A 44 6.71 13.65 -5.57
C ASN A 44 6.43 12.37 -4.75
N VAL A 45 7.50 11.79 -4.25
CA VAL A 45 7.50 10.57 -3.40
C VAL A 45 7.86 10.98 -1.98
N PRO A 46 7.15 10.53 -0.93
CA PRO A 46 7.59 10.75 0.44
C PRO A 46 9.00 10.17 0.65
N PRO A 47 9.95 10.91 1.21
CA PRO A 47 11.32 10.42 1.40
C PRO A 47 11.38 9.16 2.27
N GLY A 48 12.38 8.34 2.04
CA GLY A 48 12.58 7.10 2.78
C GLY A 48 13.87 6.39 2.40
N PHE A 49 13.99 5.16 2.82
CA PHE A 49 15.08 4.26 2.42
C PHE A 49 14.61 2.82 2.32
N THR A 50 15.30 2.05 1.53
CA THR A 50 15.07 0.62 1.34
C THR A 50 16.23 -0.17 1.93
N ILE A 51 15.95 -1.09 2.84
CA ILE A 51 16.87 -2.11 3.33
C ILE A 51 16.81 -3.27 2.32
N SER A 52 17.95 -3.64 1.75
CA SER A 52 18.01 -4.58 0.63
C SER A 52 17.55 -6.00 0.96
N THR A 53 17.19 -6.76 -0.05
CA THR A 53 16.85 -8.19 0.05
C THR A 53 17.97 -9.03 0.64
N ALA A 54 19.23 -8.67 0.39
CA ALA A 54 20.40 -9.35 0.95
C ALA A 54 20.37 -9.37 2.49
N VAL A 55 19.85 -8.30 3.13
CA VAL A 55 19.73 -8.24 4.59
C VAL A 55 18.72 -9.28 5.11
N CYS A 56 17.71 -9.65 4.32
CA CYS A 56 16.79 -10.72 4.69
C CYS A 56 17.53 -12.07 4.83
N GLY A 57 18.42 -12.41 3.89
CA GLY A 57 19.27 -13.61 3.97
C GLY A 57 20.17 -13.57 5.19
N ILE A 58 20.93 -12.48 5.37
CA ILE A 58 21.81 -12.27 6.53
C ILE A 58 21.04 -12.37 7.84
N PHE A 59 19.83 -11.83 7.93
CA PHE A 59 18.98 -11.93 9.12
C PHE A 59 18.66 -13.38 9.50
N TYR A 60 18.32 -14.22 8.52
CA TYR A 60 18.05 -15.63 8.79
C TYR A 60 19.31 -16.41 9.15
N GLU A 61 20.43 -16.18 8.48
CA GLU A 61 21.73 -16.77 8.77
C GLU A 61 22.23 -16.38 10.17
N ASN A 62 22.03 -15.11 10.56
CA ASN A 62 22.42 -14.58 11.87
C ASN A 62 21.35 -14.80 12.96
N LYS A 63 20.73 -15.99 12.99
CA LYS A 63 19.76 -16.41 14.02
C LYS A 63 18.58 -15.44 14.22
N LYS A 64 18.07 -14.86 13.12
CA LYS A 64 16.99 -13.85 13.10
C LYS A 64 17.35 -12.57 13.85
N SER A 65 18.58 -12.12 13.69
CA SER A 65 19.10 -10.85 14.23
C SER A 65 19.81 -10.06 13.14
N ILE A 66 19.64 -8.76 13.15
CA ILE A 66 20.32 -7.84 12.23
C ILE A 66 21.72 -7.54 12.82
N PRO A 67 22.82 -7.70 12.05
CA PRO A 67 24.17 -7.34 12.50
C PRO A 67 24.31 -5.85 12.86
N ALA A 68 25.21 -5.54 13.77
CA ALA A 68 25.40 -4.19 14.29
C ALA A 68 25.78 -3.17 13.20
N GLU A 69 26.60 -3.56 12.23
CA GLU A 69 26.98 -2.74 11.08
C GLU A 69 25.80 -2.30 10.22
N ILE A 70 24.80 -3.18 10.04
CA ILE A 70 23.57 -2.87 9.31
C ILE A 70 22.65 -1.98 10.17
N ILE A 71 22.59 -2.21 11.48
CA ILE A 71 21.87 -1.33 12.43
C ILE A 71 22.42 0.09 12.35
N ASP A 72 23.74 0.27 12.31
CA ASP A 72 24.39 1.57 12.17
C ASP A 72 24.04 2.25 10.84
N GLU A 73 24.00 1.48 9.74
CA GLU A 73 23.62 2.00 8.43
C GLU A 73 22.15 2.43 8.39
N ILE A 74 21.24 1.64 8.97
CA ILE A 74 19.81 2.01 9.13
C ILE A 74 19.70 3.30 9.96
N THR A 75 20.42 3.41 11.06
CA THR A 75 20.39 4.59 11.94
C THR A 75 20.88 5.85 11.22
N LYS A 76 21.95 5.76 10.42
CA LYS A 76 22.42 6.86 9.57
C LYS A 76 21.35 7.30 8.55
N ASN A 77 20.60 6.36 7.99
CA ASN A 77 19.52 6.66 7.05
C ASN A 77 18.29 7.26 7.75
N ILE A 78 18.00 6.95 9.02
CA ILE A 78 17.00 7.68 9.81
C ILE A 78 17.42 9.14 9.97
N ILE A 79 18.68 9.44 10.34
CA ILE A 79 19.19 10.81 10.46
C ILE A 79 19.09 11.55 9.11
N LYS A 80 19.43 10.89 8.01
CA LYS A 80 19.27 11.45 6.66
C LYS A 80 17.79 11.74 6.34
N LEU A 81 16.88 10.88 6.80
CA LEU A 81 15.42 11.05 6.62
C LEU A 81 14.90 12.23 7.47
N GLU A 82 15.36 12.38 8.72
CA GLU A 82 15.03 13.53 9.57
C GLU A 82 15.46 14.84 8.91
N SER A 83 16.68 14.91 8.40
CA SER A 83 17.20 16.07 7.68
C SER A 83 16.39 16.39 6.42
N SER A 84 16.01 15.37 5.66
CA SER A 84 15.21 15.49 4.42
C SER A 84 13.80 16.00 4.68
N THR A 85 13.17 15.56 5.77
CA THR A 85 11.80 15.92 6.14
C THR A 85 11.69 17.10 7.07
N LYS A 86 12.78 17.53 7.69
CA LYS A 86 12.85 18.51 8.78
C LYS A 86 11.95 18.13 9.96
N LYS A 87 11.83 16.83 10.24
CA LYS A 87 11.08 16.24 11.35
C LYS A 87 12.02 15.34 12.15
N GLY A 88 11.79 15.15 13.46
CA GLY A 88 12.63 14.31 14.32
C GLY A 88 11.95 12.98 14.66
N PHE A 89 12.67 11.88 14.55
CA PHE A 89 12.17 10.56 14.91
C PHE A 89 12.15 10.40 16.44
N GLY A 90 10.94 10.53 17.01
CA GLY A 90 10.74 10.59 18.46
C GLY A 90 10.71 12.02 19.03
N ASP A 91 10.86 13.04 18.20
CA ASP A 91 10.70 14.43 18.64
C ASP A 91 9.25 14.68 19.08
N SER A 92 9.08 15.20 20.28
CA SER A 92 7.77 15.51 20.86
C SER A 92 7.12 16.79 20.32
N LYS A 93 7.85 17.61 19.54
CA LYS A 93 7.34 18.86 18.96
C LYS A 93 7.03 18.73 17.48
N ASN A 94 7.92 18.09 16.73
CA ASN A 94 7.77 17.90 15.28
C ASN A 94 8.10 16.46 14.88
N PRO A 95 7.28 15.47 15.28
CA PRO A 95 7.60 14.07 15.12
C PRO A 95 7.66 13.64 13.67
N LEU A 96 8.69 12.86 13.32
CA LEU A 96 8.74 12.05 12.13
C LEU A 96 8.01 10.74 12.41
N LEU A 97 7.01 10.43 11.61
CA LEU A 97 6.37 9.11 11.59
C LEU A 97 6.73 8.41 10.30
N VAL A 98 6.91 7.10 10.36
CA VAL A 98 7.27 6.29 9.20
C VAL A 98 6.34 5.09 9.02
N SER A 99 6.26 4.61 7.79
CA SER A 99 5.75 3.28 7.46
C SER A 99 6.91 2.31 7.30
N VAL A 100 6.72 1.06 7.69
CA VAL A 100 7.65 -0.05 7.46
C VAL A 100 6.91 -1.10 6.65
N ARG A 101 7.34 -1.30 5.40
CA ARG A 101 6.62 -2.13 4.42
C ARG A 101 7.54 -3.14 3.77
N SER A 102 7.06 -4.35 3.56
CA SER A 102 7.74 -5.35 2.74
C SER A 102 7.89 -4.91 1.28
N GLY A 103 8.95 -5.37 0.63
CA GLY A 103 9.24 -5.08 -0.76
C GLY A 103 9.90 -6.27 -1.45
N ALA A 104 9.16 -7.38 -1.68
CA ALA A 104 9.67 -8.49 -2.46
C ALA A 104 9.81 -8.12 -3.95
N MET A 105 10.66 -8.84 -4.68
CA MET A 105 10.85 -8.66 -6.13
C MET A 105 9.53 -8.86 -6.88
N PHE A 106 8.76 -9.87 -6.50
CA PHE A 106 7.43 -10.17 -7.03
C PHE A 106 6.35 -9.57 -6.14
N SER A 107 5.28 -9.07 -6.75
CA SER A 107 4.12 -8.56 -6.01
C SER A 107 3.38 -9.73 -5.36
N MET A 108 3.24 -9.69 -4.04
CA MET A 108 2.56 -10.71 -3.23
C MET A 108 1.49 -10.03 -2.35
N PRO A 109 0.35 -9.61 -2.93
CA PRO A 109 -0.66 -8.80 -2.23
C PRO A 109 -1.21 -9.50 -0.99
N GLY A 110 -1.20 -8.83 0.17
CA GLY A 110 -1.74 -9.36 1.42
C GLY A 110 -0.92 -10.48 2.08
N MET A 111 0.21 -10.91 1.47
CA MET A 111 0.98 -12.04 1.98
C MET A 111 1.99 -11.64 3.06
N MET A 112 2.49 -10.42 3.03
CA MET A 112 3.50 -9.91 3.95
C MET A 112 3.00 -8.70 4.73
N ASP A 113 3.69 -8.42 5.83
CA ASP A 113 3.25 -7.45 6.82
C ASP A 113 3.63 -6.00 6.46
N THR A 114 2.84 -5.06 6.96
CA THR A 114 3.04 -3.61 6.87
C THR A 114 2.74 -2.99 8.23
N ILE A 115 3.53 -1.99 8.63
CA ILE A 115 3.29 -1.20 9.84
C ILE A 115 3.25 0.27 9.43
N LEU A 116 2.17 0.97 9.78
CA LEU A 116 1.97 2.40 9.54
C LEU A 116 2.05 3.18 10.84
N ASN A 117 2.25 4.50 10.74
CA ASN A 117 2.26 5.43 11.86
C ASN A 117 3.31 5.13 12.94
N LEU A 118 4.39 4.40 12.57
CA LEU A 118 5.47 4.05 13.48
C LEU A 118 6.22 5.31 13.94
N GLY A 119 6.56 5.36 15.22
CA GLY A 119 7.12 6.53 15.89
C GLY A 119 6.13 7.22 16.83
N LEU A 120 4.83 6.85 16.77
CA LEU A 120 3.84 7.32 17.73
C LEU A 120 4.06 6.70 19.11
N ASN A 121 3.97 7.56 20.09
CA ASN A 121 4.00 7.24 21.52
C ASN A 121 3.25 8.34 22.31
N ASP A 122 3.21 8.24 23.62
CA ASP A 122 2.49 9.18 24.49
C ASP A 122 3.00 10.63 24.40
N LYS A 123 4.25 10.84 23.97
CA LYS A 123 4.85 12.16 23.79
C LYS A 123 4.65 12.68 22.37
N THR A 124 4.93 11.86 21.37
CA THR A 124 4.87 12.27 19.95
C THR A 124 3.45 12.52 19.48
N VAL A 125 2.43 11.83 20.04
CA VAL A 125 1.02 12.12 19.74
C VAL A 125 0.65 13.56 20.10
N GLN A 126 1.21 14.12 21.20
CA GLN A 126 0.99 15.51 21.58
C GLN A 126 1.62 16.49 20.58
N GLY A 127 2.77 16.13 19.99
CA GLY A 127 3.40 16.90 18.91
C GLY A 127 2.54 16.95 17.65
N ILE A 128 1.95 15.81 17.27
CA ILE A 128 1.01 15.76 16.14
C ILE A 128 -0.22 16.63 16.40
N ILE A 129 -0.82 16.53 17.61
CA ILE A 129 -1.97 17.37 18.00
C ILE A 129 -1.66 18.85 17.81
N LYS A 130 -0.55 19.31 18.38
CA LYS A 130 -0.13 20.73 18.30
C LYS A 130 0.12 21.19 16.87
N LYS A 131 0.74 20.32 16.04
CA LYS A 131 1.11 20.67 14.67
C LYS A 131 -0.08 20.70 13.72
N THR A 132 -1.02 19.77 13.88
CA THR A 132 -2.17 19.63 12.98
C THR A 132 -3.41 20.38 13.47
N ASN A 133 -3.41 20.81 14.74
CA ASN A 133 -4.60 21.32 15.44
C ASN A 133 -5.80 20.35 15.31
N ASN A 134 -5.51 19.05 15.15
CA ASN A 134 -6.51 18.01 14.97
C ASN A 134 -6.25 16.83 15.94
N PRO A 135 -6.71 16.94 17.20
CA PRO A 135 -6.50 15.90 18.20
C PRO A 135 -7.21 14.59 17.85
N ARG A 136 -8.37 14.66 17.18
CA ARG A 136 -9.06 13.46 16.71
C ARG A 136 -8.17 12.64 15.77
N PHE A 137 -7.60 13.26 14.76
CA PHE A 137 -6.66 12.62 13.82
C PHE A 137 -5.47 11.98 14.53
N ALA A 138 -4.85 12.70 15.47
CA ALA A 138 -3.67 12.20 16.18
C ALA A 138 -3.98 10.95 17.03
N TRP A 139 -5.10 10.96 17.76
CA TRP A 139 -5.52 9.81 18.57
C TRP A 139 -5.98 8.63 17.72
N ASP A 140 -6.66 8.87 16.58
CA ASP A 140 -7.01 7.80 15.63
C ASP A 140 -5.76 7.16 15.03
N SER A 141 -4.79 7.95 14.61
CA SER A 141 -3.50 7.44 14.10
C SER A 141 -2.76 6.62 15.18
N TYR A 142 -2.81 7.03 16.44
CA TYR A 142 -2.16 6.29 17.52
C TYR A 142 -2.88 4.97 17.83
N ARG A 143 -4.23 4.94 17.88
CA ARG A 143 -4.95 3.68 18.08
C ARG A 143 -4.72 2.70 16.93
N ARG A 144 -4.71 3.17 15.66
CA ARG A 144 -4.38 2.35 14.48
C ARG A 144 -2.97 1.77 14.58
N PHE A 145 -1.99 2.59 14.99
CA PHE A 145 -0.63 2.13 15.20
C PHE A 145 -0.53 1.06 16.27
N ILE A 146 -1.17 1.24 17.44
CA ILE A 146 -1.15 0.23 18.52
C ILE A 146 -1.76 -1.08 18.03
N GLN A 147 -2.91 -1.04 17.36
CA GLN A 147 -3.56 -2.24 16.82
C GLN A 147 -2.66 -2.96 15.83
N MET A 148 -2.18 -2.26 14.80
CA MET A 148 -1.36 -2.85 13.75
C MET A 148 -0.02 -3.38 14.28
N PHE A 149 0.67 -2.61 15.13
CA PHE A 149 1.92 -3.04 15.75
C PHE A 149 1.72 -4.25 16.67
N SER A 150 0.62 -4.29 17.39
CA SER A 150 0.31 -5.41 18.28
C SER A 150 0.02 -6.70 17.51
N ASP A 151 -0.73 -6.62 16.43
CA ASP A 151 -1.00 -7.78 15.56
C ASP A 151 0.28 -8.26 14.86
N VAL A 152 0.95 -7.36 14.17
CA VAL A 152 2.09 -7.71 13.31
C VAL A 152 3.35 -8.03 14.12
N VAL A 153 3.68 -7.25 15.14
CA VAL A 153 4.97 -7.35 15.86
C VAL A 153 4.85 -8.15 17.15
N LEU A 154 3.78 -7.88 17.93
CA LEU A 154 3.60 -8.52 19.24
C LEU A 154 2.77 -9.81 19.18
N LYS A 155 2.22 -10.14 18.00
CA LYS A 155 1.39 -11.34 17.74
C LYS A 155 0.17 -11.42 18.64
N VAL A 156 -0.44 -10.28 18.95
CA VAL A 156 -1.73 -10.19 19.66
C VAL A 156 -2.83 -10.10 18.61
N ASN A 157 -3.80 -11.04 18.64
CA ASN A 157 -4.87 -11.12 17.65
C ASN A 157 -5.63 -9.79 17.53
N LYS A 158 -5.73 -9.30 16.29
CA LYS A 158 -6.38 -8.03 15.94
C LYS A 158 -7.86 -7.97 16.33
N ASP A 159 -8.57 -9.10 16.32
CA ASP A 159 -10.01 -9.18 16.60
C ASP A 159 -10.35 -8.61 17.98
N ILE A 160 -9.45 -8.80 18.98
CA ILE A 160 -9.62 -8.26 20.33
C ILE A 160 -9.69 -6.72 20.33
N PHE A 161 -8.92 -6.08 19.45
CA PHE A 161 -8.91 -4.63 19.28
C PHE A 161 -10.14 -4.15 18.50
N GLU A 162 -10.53 -4.90 17.47
CA GLU A 162 -11.74 -4.63 16.67
C GLU A 162 -13.00 -4.74 17.50
N ASP A 163 -13.16 -5.79 18.31
CA ASP A 163 -14.27 -5.95 19.26
C ASP A 163 -14.39 -4.76 20.23
N LYS A 164 -13.22 -4.28 20.70
CA LYS A 164 -13.20 -3.12 21.59
C LYS A 164 -13.63 -1.84 20.89
N LEU A 165 -13.18 -1.62 19.66
CA LEU A 165 -13.59 -0.51 18.82
C LEU A 165 -15.10 -0.53 18.57
N GLU A 166 -15.64 -1.66 18.15
CA GLU A 166 -17.07 -1.84 17.92
C GLU A 166 -17.90 -1.61 19.19
N SER A 167 -17.41 -2.07 20.36
CA SER A 167 -18.05 -1.79 21.65
C SER A 167 -18.15 -0.28 21.93
N ILE A 168 -17.10 0.48 21.61
CA ILE A 168 -17.11 1.95 21.81
C ILE A 168 -18.02 2.64 20.79
N LYS A 169 -18.00 2.22 19.51
CA LYS A 169 -18.91 2.74 18.49
C LYS A 169 -20.38 2.56 18.90
N LYS A 170 -20.74 1.35 19.38
CA LYS A 170 -22.09 1.08 19.89
C LYS A 170 -22.46 1.99 21.06
N LYS A 171 -21.55 2.20 22.04
CA LYS A 171 -21.80 3.09 23.18
C LYS A 171 -21.98 4.55 22.77
N LYS A 172 -21.29 5.00 21.71
CA LYS A 172 -21.39 6.36 21.18
C LYS A 172 -22.51 6.52 20.14
N ASN A 173 -23.19 5.43 19.78
CA ASN A 173 -24.22 5.38 18.73
C ASN A 173 -23.71 5.94 17.38
N VAL A 174 -22.48 5.54 16.98
CA VAL A 174 -21.87 5.91 15.70
C VAL A 174 -21.60 4.68 14.86
N LYS A 175 -21.63 4.85 13.52
CA LYS A 175 -21.45 3.75 12.57
C LYS A 175 -20.01 3.61 12.11
N HIS A 176 -19.34 4.72 11.84
CA HIS A 176 -17.99 4.71 11.27
C HIS A 176 -16.94 5.23 12.25
N ASP A 177 -15.70 4.76 12.11
CA ASP A 177 -14.57 5.18 12.93
C ASP A 177 -14.33 6.70 12.86
N VAL A 178 -14.60 7.29 11.68
CA VAL A 178 -14.47 8.74 11.45
C VAL A 178 -15.43 9.57 12.31
N ASP A 179 -16.51 8.99 12.82
CA ASP A 179 -17.51 9.65 13.63
C ASP A 179 -17.16 9.65 15.15
N LEU A 180 -16.09 8.91 15.54
CA LEU A 180 -15.63 8.90 16.93
C LEU A 180 -14.95 10.22 17.29
N ASP A 181 -15.35 10.78 18.45
CA ASP A 181 -14.74 11.99 18.99
C ASP A 181 -13.34 11.75 19.59
N GLU A 182 -12.61 12.83 19.87
CA GLU A 182 -11.28 12.80 20.48
C GLU A 182 -11.25 12.00 21.79
N ASN A 183 -12.23 12.20 22.68
CA ASN A 183 -12.26 11.59 24.00
C ASN A 183 -12.46 10.07 23.91
N ALA A 184 -13.32 9.62 22.98
CA ALA A 184 -13.52 8.20 22.70
C ALA A 184 -12.23 7.55 22.18
N LEU A 185 -11.54 8.20 21.22
CA LEU A 185 -10.28 7.69 20.65
C LEU A 185 -9.15 7.68 21.67
N LYS A 186 -9.03 8.72 22.50
CA LYS A 186 -8.06 8.78 23.61
C LYS A 186 -8.29 7.67 24.63
N SER A 187 -9.55 7.42 25.00
CA SER A 187 -9.94 6.32 25.88
C SER A 187 -9.59 4.97 25.24
N LEU A 188 -9.88 4.80 23.95
CA LEU A 188 -9.59 3.59 23.20
C LEU A 188 -8.09 3.27 23.17
N VAL A 189 -7.23 4.27 22.99
CA VAL A 189 -5.76 4.13 23.08
C VAL A 189 -5.35 3.57 24.45
N GLN A 190 -5.94 4.05 25.55
CA GLN A 190 -5.63 3.52 26.88
C GLN A 190 -6.09 2.07 27.05
N GLU A 191 -7.27 1.74 26.55
CA GLU A 191 -7.77 0.35 26.56
C GLU A 191 -6.90 -0.58 25.72
N TYR A 192 -6.47 -0.14 24.54
CA TYR A 192 -5.56 -0.93 23.69
C TYR A 192 -4.22 -1.19 24.38
N LYS A 193 -3.66 -0.21 25.08
CA LYS A 193 -2.41 -0.38 25.86
C LYS A 193 -2.60 -1.37 27.02
N LYS A 194 -3.78 -1.37 27.67
CA LYS A 194 -4.12 -2.39 28.68
C LYS A 194 -4.21 -3.80 28.07
N ILE A 195 -4.84 -3.92 26.89
CA ILE A 195 -4.92 -5.19 26.17
C ILE A 195 -3.52 -5.73 25.90
N VAL A 196 -2.62 -4.89 25.35
CA VAL A 196 -1.22 -5.26 25.10
C VAL A 196 -0.54 -5.75 26.38
N LYS A 197 -0.65 -4.98 27.47
CA LYS A 197 -0.05 -5.35 28.77
C LYS A 197 -0.57 -6.70 29.27
N ASN A 198 -1.87 -6.92 29.19
CA ASN A 198 -2.50 -8.15 29.67
C ASN A 198 -2.12 -9.37 28.83
N LYS A 199 -1.98 -9.20 27.50
CA LYS A 199 -1.66 -10.30 26.58
C LYS A 199 -0.17 -10.61 26.50
N THR A 200 0.71 -9.62 26.68
CA THR A 200 2.17 -9.78 26.51
C THR A 200 2.96 -9.72 27.82
N GLY A 201 2.35 -9.33 28.93
CA GLY A 201 3.01 -9.03 30.20
C GLY A 201 3.87 -7.74 30.18
N LYS A 202 3.94 -7.03 29.05
CA LYS A 202 4.78 -5.84 28.85
C LYS A 202 3.95 -4.64 28.42
N ASN A 203 4.40 -3.45 28.77
CA ASN A 203 3.77 -2.22 28.26
C ASN A 203 4.03 -2.06 26.76
N PHE A 204 3.12 -1.37 26.05
CA PHE A 204 3.33 -0.99 24.66
C PHE A 204 4.63 -0.17 24.52
N PRO A 205 5.54 -0.51 23.58
CA PRO A 205 6.85 0.13 23.45
C PRO A 205 6.71 1.63 23.14
N GLN A 206 7.42 2.46 23.92
CA GLN A 206 7.37 3.92 23.79
C GLN A 206 8.62 4.50 23.10
N ASN A 207 9.68 3.72 22.93
CA ASN A 207 10.88 4.15 22.21
C ASN A 207 10.71 3.92 20.70
N PRO A 208 10.78 4.96 19.85
CA PRO A 208 10.60 4.83 18.41
C PRO A 208 11.66 3.93 17.73
N SER A 209 12.91 3.96 18.19
CA SER A 209 13.97 3.10 17.65
C SER A 209 13.68 1.63 17.94
N ASP A 210 13.23 1.28 19.15
CA ASP A 210 12.81 -0.07 19.49
C ASP A 210 11.61 -0.53 18.64
N GLN A 211 10.65 0.38 18.41
CA GLN A 211 9.53 0.13 17.53
C GLN A 211 10.01 -0.19 16.09
N LEU A 212 10.94 0.61 15.57
CA LEU A 212 11.46 0.48 14.21
C LEU A 212 12.17 -0.87 14.01
N PHE A 213 13.12 -1.22 14.86
CA PHE A 213 13.86 -2.47 14.70
C PHE A 213 12.97 -3.71 14.89
N LYS A 214 12.02 -3.65 15.82
CA LYS A 214 11.01 -4.72 15.96
C LYS A 214 10.13 -4.84 14.71
N ALA A 215 9.72 -3.73 14.10
CA ALA A 215 8.93 -3.72 12.87
C ALA A 215 9.73 -4.27 11.68
N ILE A 216 11.00 -3.87 11.51
CA ILE A 216 11.88 -4.40 10.46
C ILE A 216 12.02 -5.92 10.61
N ASN A 217 12.29 -6.40 11.82
CA ASN A 217 12.38 -7.83 12.11
C ASN A 217 11.08 -8.57 11.78
N ALA A 218 9.92 -7.99 12.14
CA ALA A 218 8.62 -8.59 11.83
C ALA A 218 8.37 -8.68 10.33
N VAL A 219 8.78 -7.66 9.55
CA VAL A 219 8.68 -7.71 8.10
C VAL A 219 9.57 -8.79 7.50
N PHE A 220 10.83 -8.94 7.95
CA PHE A 220 11.67 -10.06 7.51
C PHE A 220 11.07 -11.42 7.87
N LEU A 221 10.53 -11.55 9.09
CA LEU A 221 9.87 -12.80 9.52
C LEU A 221 8.63 -13.10 8.67
N SER A 222 7.92 -12.09 8.18
CA SER A 222 6.72 -12.28 7.36
C SER A 222 6.99 -12.94 6.01
N TRP A 223 8.24 -12.90 5.51
CA TRP A 223 8.66 -13.64 4.31
C TRP A 223 8.39 -15.16 4.42
N ASN A 224 8.54 -15.71 5.62
CA ASN A 224 8.33 -17.13 5.89
C ASN A 224 7.06 -17.41 6.72
N ASN A 225 6.06 -16.52 6.69
CA ASN A 225 4.74 -16.86 7.21
C ASN A 225 4.01 -17.85 6.28
N GLN A 226 3.01 -18.57 6.80
CA GLN A 226 2.31 -19.63 6.06
C GLN A 226 1.68 -19.13 4.75
N ARG A 227 1.09 -17.92 4.77
CA ARG A 227 0.46 -17.30 3.57
C ARG A 227 1.51 -17.03 2.49
N ALA A 228 2.65 -16.45 2.86
CA ALA A 228 3.72 -16.14 1.93
C ALA A 228 4.38 -17.39 1.34
N ILE A 229 4.58 -18.43 2.16
CA ILE A 229 5.10 -19.74 1.70
C ILE A 229 4.13 -20.38 0.70
N PHE A 230 2.83 -20.41 1.02
CA PHE A 230 1.81 -20.97 0.13
C PHE A 230 1.76 -20.22 -1.20
N TYR A 231 1.73 -18.89 -1.16
CA TYR A 231 1.71 -18.04 -2.35
C TYR A 231 2.95 -18.30 -3.25
N ARG A 232 4.15 -18.33 -2.65
CA ARG A 232 5.37 -18.60 -3.41
C ARG A 232 5.35 -19.95 -4.09
N LYS A 233 4.86 -21.00 -3.41
CA LYS A 233 4.70 -22.32 -4.02
C LYS A 233 3.71 -22.34 -5.18
N GLN A 234 2.60 -21.60 -5.08
CA GLN A 234 1.57 -21.52 -6.11
C GLN A 234 2.06 -20.80 -7.37
N TYR A 235 2.97 -19.85 -7.24
CA TYR A 235 3.46 -19.01 -8.33
C TYR A 235 4.93 -19.25 -8.67
N ASP A 236 5.51 -20.38 -8.24
CA ASP A 236 6.90 -20.79 -8.51
C ASP A 236 7.94 -19.70 -8.18
N ILE A 237 7.70 -18.94 -7.09
CA ILE A 237 8.62 -17.89 -6.64
C ILE A 237 9.69 -18.51 -5.73
N PRO A 238 11.00 -18.38 -6.08
CA PRO A 238 12.08 -18.93 -5.29
C PRO A 238 12.14 -18.35 -3.86
N SER A 239 12.39 -19.20 -2.88
CA SER A 239 12.40 -18.80 -1.46
C SER A 239 13.65 -18.00 -1.08
N GLU A 240 14.72 -18.17 -1.82
CA GLU A 240 16.05 -17.58 -1.59
C GLU A 240 16.11 -16.07 -1.85
N ILE A 241 15.16 -15.55 -2.64
CA ILE A 241 15.13 -14.12 -3.04
C ILE A 241 14.99 -13.19 -1.84
N GLY A 242 14.23 -13.62 -0.80
CA GLY A 242 13.96 -12.80 0.36
C GLY A 242 13.05 -11.60 0.07
N THR A 243 12.96 -10.68 1.02
CA THR A 243 12.22 -9.43 0.90
C THR A 243 13.09 -8.25 1.31
N ALA A 244 12.97 -7.14 0.59
CA ALA A 244 13.45 -5.85 1.07
C ALA A 244 12.48 -5.28 2.11
N VAL A 245 12.94 -4.27 2.87
CA VAL A 245 12.11 -3.49 3.79
C VAL A 245 12.19 -2.03 3.42
N ASN A 246 11.04 -1.41 3.17
CA ASN A 246 10.95 0.01 2.86
C ASN A 246 10.51 0.78 4.11
N VAL A 247 11.35 1.69 4.57
CA VAL A 247 11.06 2.65 5.65
C VAL A 247 10.84 4.00 5.00
N GLN A 248 9.63 4.54 5.10
CA GLN A 248 9.23 5.74 4.36
C GLN A 248 8.48 6.70 5.27
N SER A 249 8.75 8.01 5.15
CA SER A 249 8.01 9.03 5.89
C SER A 249 6.51 8.94 5.60
N MET A 250 5.70 9.03 6.65
CA MET A 250 4.24 9.08 6.50
C MET A 250 3.80 10.39 5.86
N VAL A 251 2.82 10.28 4.99
CA VAL A 251 1.92 11.33 4.51
C VAL A 251 0.49 10.90 4.82
N PHE A 252 -0.37 11.85 5.15
CA PHE A 252 -1.66 11.56 5.78
C PHE A 252 -2.83 12.01 4.93
N GLY A 253 -3.57 11.05 4.40
CA GLY A 253 -4.83 11.28 3.71
C GLY A 253 -6.03 11.49 4.64
N ASN A 254 -5.84 11.33 5.95
CA ASN A 254 -6.90 11.38 6.97
C ASN A 254 -6.78 12.55 7.94
N MET A 255 -6.07 13.63 7.55
CA MET A 255 -5.95 14.83 8.38
C MET A 255 -7.14 15.79 8.28
N GLY A 256 -7.90 15.75 7.20
CA GLY A 256 -9.01 16.65 6.94
C GLY A 256 -9.60 16.46 5.54
N ASP A 257 -10.49 17.38 5.16
CA ASP A 257 -11.25 17.29 3.90
C ASP A 257 -10.43 17.68 2.66
N ASP A 258 -9.28 18.31 2.84
CA ASP A 258 -8.26 18.61 1.81
C ASP A 258 -7.20 17.50 1.67
N CYS A 259 -7.41 16.41 2.40
CA CYS A 259 -6.57 15.23 2.42
C CYS A 259 -7.35 14.01 1.93
N GLY A 260 -6.64 13.05 1.34
CA GLY A 260 -7.27 11.83 0.82
C GLY A 260 -6.25 10.80 0.39
N THR A 261 -6.75 9.66 -0.04
CA THR A 261 -5.94 8.59 -0.60
C THR A 261 -6.70 7.91 -1.73
N GLY A 262 -5.98 7.30 -2.67
CA GLY A 262 -6.61 6.63 -3.78
C GLY A 262 -5.68 5.75 -4.58
N VAL A 263 -6.27 5.12 -5.56
CA VAL A 263 -5.60 4.27 -6.54
C VAL A 263 -6.01 4.69 -7.94
N GLY A 264 -5.14 4.51 -8.91
CA GLY A 264 -5.46 4.90 -10.28
C GLY A 264 -4.67 4.13 -11.31
N PHE A 265 -5.19 4.18 -12.53
CA PHE A 265 -4.55 3.67 -13.73
C PHE A 265 -4.41 4.82 -14.73
N THR A 266 -3.31 4.85 -15.46
CA THR A 266 -3.09 5.91 -16.46
C THR A 266 -4.01 5.79 -17.67
N ARG A 267 -4.63 4.62 -17.88
CA ARG A 267 -5.69 4.33 -18.86
C ARG A 267 -6.74 3.44 -18.22
N ASP A 268 -7.94 3.36 -18.80
CA ASP A 268 -8.97 2.45 -18.33
C ASP A 268 -8.49 0.99 -18.45
N PRO A 269 -8.39 0.24 -17.34
CA PRO A 269 -7.87 -1.13 -17.35
C PRO A 269 -8.81 -2.16 -17.97
N LEU A 270 -10.08 -1.83 -18.20
CA LEU A 270 -11.08 -2.71 -18.77
C LEU A 270 -11.23 -2.50 -20.29
N SER A 271 -11.32 -1.25 -20.73
CA SER A 271 -11.53 -0.88 -22.13
C SER A 271 -10.24 -0.54 -22.88
N GLY A 272 -9.19 -0.13 -22.17
CA GLY A 272 -7.96 0.39 -22.76
C GLY A 272 -8.04 1.83 -23.27
N GLU A 273 -9.16 2.51 -23.05
CA GLU A 273 -9.31 3.91 -23.43
C GLU A 273 -8.27 4.78 -22.72
N LYS A 274 -7.74 5.79 -23.45
CA LYS A 274 -6.76 6.74 -22.92
C LYS A 274 -7.44 7.78 -22.02
N GLU A 275 -8.07 7.29 -20.97
CA GLU A 275 -8.75 8.08 -19.96
C GLU A 275 -8.21 7.68 -18.58
N LEU A 276 -7.85 8.68 -17.77
CA LEU A 276 -7.42 8.44 -16.40
C LEU A 276 -8.54 7.76 -15.60
N PHE A 277 -8.28 6.55 -15.14
CA PHE A 277 -9.19 5.79 -14.31
C PHE A 277 -8.67 5.78 -12.87
N ALA A 278 -9.35 6.49 -11.96
CA ALA A 278 -8.92 6.52 -10.56
C ALA A 278 -10.09 6.69 -9.61
N GLU A 279 -9.89 6.16 -8.41
CA GLU A 279 -10.82 6.24 -7.30
C GLU A 279 -10.11 6.76 -6.06
N TYR A 280 -10.83 7.54 -5.23
CA TYR A 280 -10.26 8.14 -4.03
C TYR A 280 -11.28 8.25 -2.91
N LEU A 281 -10.74 8.31 -1.68
CA LEU A 281 -11.49 8.65 -0.47
C LEU A 281 -10.88 9.89 0.18
N LEU A 282 -11.71 10.87 0.52
CA LEU A 282 -11.31 11.98 1.36
C LEU A 282 -11.27 11.55 2.83
N ASN A 283 -10.41 12.18 3.60
CA ASN A 283 -10.23 11.93 5.03
C ASN A 283 -10.09 10.41 5.32
N ALA A 284 -9.11 9.76 4.65
CA ALA A 284 -8.89 8.31 4.70
C ALA A 284 -7.41 7.95 4.60
N GLN A 285 -7.03 6.83 5.22
CA GLN A 285 -5.73 6.17 4.98
C GLN A 285 -5.86 5.10 3.87
N GLY A 286 -4.72 4.66 3.30
CA GLY A 286 -4.73 3.71 2.19
C GLY A 286 -5.46 2.39 2.48
N GLU A 287 -5.41 1.90 3.71
CA GLU A 287 -6.14 0.71 4.15
C GLU A 287 -7.67 0.88 4.09
N ASP A 288 -8.19 2.10 4.26
CA ASP A 288 -9.62 2.37 4.22
C ASP A 288 -10.21 2.22 2.80
N VAL A 289 -9.40 2.45 1.76
CA VAL A 289 -9.79 2.23 0.35
C VAL A 289 -9.97 0.74 0.07
N VAL A 290 -9.03 -0.07 0.57
CA VAL A 290 -9.02 -1.53 0.33
C VAL A 290 -10.07 -2.26 1.18
N ALA A 291 -10.37 -1.73 2.37
CA ALA A 291 -11.32 -2.35 3.29
C ALA A 291 -12.79 -2.33 2.80
N GLY A 292 -13.12 -1.48 1.81
CA GLY A 292 -14.47 -1.40 1.24
C GLY A 292 -15.57 -0.90 2.19
N ILE A 293 -15.18 -0.31 3.33
CA ILE A 293 -16.11 0.21 4.34
C ILE A 293 -16.83 1.47 3.86
N ARG A 294 -16.14 2.26 3.03
CA ARG A 294 -16.64 3.50 2.41
C ARG A 294 -16.56 3.37 0.90
N THR A 295 -17.58 3.84 0.19
CA THR A 295 -17.57 3.85 -1.28
C THR A 295 -16.62 4.93 -1.80
N PRO A 296 -15.59 4.58 -2.59
CA PRO A 296 -14.69 5.56 -3.19
C PRO A 296 -15.42 6.47 -4.19
N LYS A 297 -14.93 7.69 -4.30
CA LYS A 297 -15.37 8.65 -5.32
C LYS A 297 -14.57 8.44 -6.60
N ASN A 298 -15.22 8.62 -7.75
CA ASN A 298 -14.56 8.61 -9.05
C ASN A 298 -13.73 9.88 -9.28
N ILE A 299 -12.62 9.77 -10.01
CA ILE A 299 -11.71 10.88 -10.33
C ILE A 299 -12.40 12.07 -10.99
N LYS A 300 -13.47 11.85 -11.78
CA LYS A 300 -14.27 12.93 -12.38
C LYS A 300 -14.89 13.86 -11.34
N THR A 301 -15.21 13.35 -10.15
CA THR A 301 -15.70 14.17 -9.03
C THR A 301 -14.58 15.05 -8.47
N MET A 302 -13.33 14.55 -8.44
CA MET A 302 -12.18 15.31 -7.95
C MET A 302 -11.91 16.58 -8.79
N GLN A 303 -12.21 16.55 -10.07
CA GLN A 303 -12.06 17.73 -10.95
C GLN A 303 -12.85 18.94 -10.43
N ARG A 304 -13.97 18.71 -9.73
CA ARG A 304 -14.80 19.76 -9.13
C ARG A 304 -14.38 20.08 -7.69
N GLU A 305 -14.08 19.06 -6.89
CA GLU A 305 -13.80 19.19 -5.45
C GLU A 305 -12.35 19.62 -5.16
N LEU A 306 -11.38 19.05 -5.89
CA LEU A 306 -9.93 19.27 -5.68
C LEU A 306 -9.20 19.48 -7.02
N ARG A 307 -9.59 20.53 -7.75
CA ARG A 307 -9.11 20.80 -9.12
C ARG A 307 -7.58 20.81 -9.24
N LYS A 308 -6.88 21.38 -8.26
CA LYS A 308 -5.39 21.41 -8.25
C LYS A 308 -4.80 20.02 -8.17
N VAL A 309 -5.36 19.16 -7.31
CA VAL A 309 -4.91 17.78 -7.13
C VAL A 309 -5.21 16.96 -8.38
N HIS A 310 -6.39 17.11 -8.95
CA HIS A 310 -6.75 16.48 -10.23
C HIS A 310 -5.69 16.76 -11.31
N SER A 311 -5.31 18.01 -11.49
CA SER A 311 -4.27 18.41 -12.46
C SER A 311 -2.89 17.81 -12.12
N GLN A 312 -2.55 17.66 -10.83
CA GLN A 312 -1.31 17.00 -10.41
C GLN A 312 -1.36 15.51 -10.78
N ILE A 313 -2.49 14.83 -10.59
CA ILE A 313 -2.65 13.40 -10.93
C ILE A 313 -2.55 13.19 -12.43
N GLU A 314 -3.25 14.00 -13.25
CA GLU A 314 -3.16 13.92 -14.71
C GLU A 314 -1.73 14.12 -15.23
N ASN A 315 -1.02 15.13 -14.70
CA ASN A 315 0.36 15.35 -15.08
C ASN A 315 1.28 14.20 -14.67
N THR A 316 1.09 13.66 -13.46
CA THR A 316 1.84 12.52 -12.96
C THR A 316 1.58 11.28 -13.79
N ALA A 317 0.33 10.99 -14.15
CA ALA A 317 -0.03 9.87 -15.03
C ALA A 317 0.66 9.95 -16.39
N LYS A 318 0.73 11.15 -17.00
CA LYS A 318 1.47 11.38 -18.25
C LYS A 318 2.97 11.13 -18.12
N ILE A 319 3.59 11.57 -17.01
CA ILE A 319 5.02 11.32 -16.73
C ILE A 319 5.27 9.84 -16.58
N LEU A 320 4.45 9.13 -15.79
CA LEU A 320 4.58 7.69 -15.56
C LEU A 320 4.48 6.92 -16.88
N GLU A 321 3.42 7.14 -17.67
CA GLU A 321 3.18 6.41 -18.90
C GLU A 321 4.28 6.66 -19.94
N LYS A 322 4.74 7.91 -20.06
CA LYS A 322 5.85 8.25 -20.95
C LYS A 322 7.16 7.59 -20.54
N HIS A 323 7.47 7.58 -19.23
CA HIS A 323 8.72 7.03 -18.72
C HIS A 323 8.75 5.51 -18.80
N PHE A 324 7.70 4.85 -18.31
CA PHE A 324 7.61 3.38 -18.34
C PHE A 324 7.21 2.83 -19.71
N ARG A 325 6.76 3.69 -20.61
CA ARG A 325 6.27 3.33 -21.96
C ARG A 325 5.16 2.28 -21.92
N ASP A 326 4.40 2.25 -20.80
CA ASP A 326 3.31 1.32 -20.54
C ASP A 326 2.28 1.92 -19.59
N MET A 327 1.05 1.40 -19.65
CA MET A 327 0.00 1.75 -18.69
C MET A 327 0.46 1.43 -17.27
N GLN A 328 0.31 2.38 -16.37
CA GLN A 328 0.70 2.23 -14.98
C GLN A 328 -0.51 2.21 -14.06
N ASP A 329 -0.45 1.32 -13.07
CA ASP A 329 -1.24 1.30 -11.84
C ASP A 329 -0.45 2.06 -10.77
N PHE A 330 -1.07 2.98 -10.05
CA PHE A 330 -0.39 3.77 -9.03
C PHE A 330 -1.27 4.01 -7.80
N GLU A 331 -0.60 4.05 -6.64
CA GLU A 331 -1.20 4.39 -5.36
C GLU A 331 -0.75 5.80 -4.96
N PHE A 332 -1.69 6.61 -4.46
CA PHE A 332 -1.40 8.00 -4.09
C PHE A 332 -2.05 8.42 -2.78
N THR A 333 -1.45 9.42 -2.14
CA THR A 333 -2.03 10.12 -0.99
C THR A 333 -2.00 11.63 -1.27
N ILE A 334 -3.03 12.30 -0.84
CA ILE A 334 -3.19 13.75 -0.89
C ILE A 334 -3.06 14.26 0.55
N GLU A 335 -2.08 15.12 0.81
CA GLU A 335 -1.90 15.79 2.10
C GLU A 335 -1.88 17.31 1.86
N ASN A 336 -2.86 18.04 2.40
CA ASN A 336 -3.01 19.49 2.22
C ASN A 336 -2.95 19.89 0.72
N GLU A 337 -3.82 19.33 -0.09
CA GLU A 337 -3.89 19.53 -1.55
C GLU A 337 -2.60 19.20 -2.33
N LYS A 338 -1.65 18.51 -1.72
CA LYS A 338 -0.40 18.07 -2.37
C LYS A 338 -0.42 16.57 -2.63
N LEU A 339 -0.18 16.20 -3.89
CA LEU A 339 -0.12 14.80 -4.31
C LEU A 339 1.23 14.17 -3.94
N TYR A 340 1.16 12.94 -3.42
CA TYR A 340 2.32 12.05 -3.21
C TYR A 340 2.03 10.68 -3.80
N LEU A 341 2.95 10.12 -4.56
CA LEU A 341 2.87 8.74 -5.01
C LEU A 341 3.56 7.82 -4.01
N LEU A 342 2.88 6.71 -3.71
CA LEU A 342 3.37 5.69 -2.78
C LEU A 342 3.90 4.44 -3.48
N GLN A 343 3.39 4.16 -4.67
CA GLN A 343 3.77 3.00 -5.48
C GLN A 343 3.34 3.21 -6.93
N THR A 344 4.10 2.64 -7.88
CA THR A 344 3.67 2.40 -9.26
C THR A 344 4.10 1.02 -9.72
N ARG A 345 3.36 0.47 -10.67
CA ARG A 345 3.66 -0.82 -11.32
C ARG A 345 2.98 -0.88 -12.68
N SER A 346 3.41 -1.81 -13.53
CA SER A 346 2.70 -2.11 -14.78
C SER A 346 1.24 -2.48 -14.44
N GLY A 347 0.29 -1.79 -15.05
CA GLY A 347 -1.12 -1.91 -14.75
C GLY A 347 -1.67 -3.25 -15.23
N LYS A 348 -2.30 -4.00 -14.31
CA LYS A 348 -3.10 -5.17 -14.68
C LYS A 348 -4.29 -4.70 -15.51
N ARG A 349 -4.61 -5.44 -16.59
CA ARG A 349 -5.61 -5.03 -17.56
C ARG A 349 -6.34 -6.25 -18.17
N SER A 350 -7.53 -6.03 -18.71
CA SER A 350 -8.23 -7.05 -19.46
C SER A 350 -7.52 -7.35 -20.80
N GLY A 351 -7.80 -8.48 -21.41
CA GLY A 351 -7.26 -8.83 -22.74
C GLY A 351 -7.61 -7.81 -23.82
N ILE A 352 -8.85 -7.30 -23.80
CA ILE A 352 -9.30 -6.22 -24.71
C ILE A 352 -8.47 -4.96 -24.49
N ALA A 353 -8.30 -4.54 -23.26
CA ALA A 353 -7.50 -3.38 -22.92
C ALA A 353 -6.02 -3.58 -23.29
N ALA A 354 -5.45 -4.77 -23.08
CA ALA A 354 -4.07 -5.08 -23.46
C ALA A 354 -3.83 -4.87 -24.96
N ALA A 355 -4.69 -5.45 -25.81
CA ALA A 355 -4.61 -5.30 -27.26
C ALA A 355 -4.80 -3.83 -27.70
N LYS A 356 -5.81 -3.15 -27.17
CA LYS A 356 -6.09 -1.74 -27.51
C LYS A 356 -4.94 -0.83 -27.10
N ILE A 357 -4.44 -0.95 -25.85
CA ILE A 357 -3.34 -0.13 -25.33
C ILE A 357 -2.08 -0.35 -26.18
N ALA A 358 -1.74 -1.59 -26.51
CA ALA A 358 -0.58 -1.90 -27.35
C ALA A 358 -0.70 -1.23 -28.73
N CYS A 359 -1.86 -1.32 -29.38
CA CYS A 359 -2.11 -0.66 -30.66
C CYS A 359 -2.02 0.87 -30.57
N ASP A 360 -2.63 1.47 -29.53
CA ASP A 360 -2.64 2.91 -29.38
C ASP A 360 -1.26 3.47 -29.04
N MET A 361 -0.47 2.77 -28.22
CA MET A 361 0.93 3.15 -27.92
C MET A 361 1.86 3.08 -29.12
N VAL A 362 1.61 2.19 -30.08
CA VAL A 362 2.31 2.21 -31.39
C VAL A 362 1.95 3.45 -32.20
N LYS A 363 0.65 3.79 -32.30
CA LYS A 363 0.18 5.02 -32.98
C LYS A 363 0.75 6.29 -32.33
N GLU A 364 0.89 6.28 -31.02
CA GLU A 364 1.48 7.35 -30.21
C GLU A 364 3.03 7.37 -30.28
N THR A 365 3.66 6.46 -31.01
CA THR A 365 5.12 6.33 -31.13
C THR A 365 5.84 6.09 -29.81
N LEU A 366 5.14 5.55 -28.81
CA LEU A 366 5.72 5.19 -27.52
C LEU A 366 6.45 3.86 -27.56
N ILE A 367 5.95 2.91 -28.37
CA ILE A 367 6.53 1.57 -28.53
C ILE A 367 6.59 1.16 -30.01
N SER A 368 7.43 0.19 -30.33
CA SER A 368 7.47 -0.42 -31.67
C SER A 368 6.31 -1.43 -31.85
N LYS A 369 6.07 -1.86 -33.11
CA LYS A 369 5.09 -2.93 -33.39
C LYS A 369 5.51 -4.25 -32.74
N ASP A 370 6.78 -4.57 -32.75
CA ASP A 370 7.31 -5.80 -32.17
C ASP A 370 7.13 -5.80 -30.63
N GLU A 371 7.42 -4.66 -29.98
CA GLU A 371 7.13 -4.51 -28.54
C GLU A 371 5.62 -4.65 -28.24
N ALA A 372 4.75 -4.13 -29.09
CA ALA A 372 3.31 -4.24 -28.91
C ALA A 372 2.83 -5.70 -28.98
N VAL A 373 3.36 -6.49 -29.90
CA VAL A 373 3.05 -7.93 -30.00
C VAL A 373 3.51 -8.67 -28.74
N LEU A 374 4.73 -8.40 -28.26
CA LEU A 374 5.27 -9.04 -27.06
C LEU A 374 4.54 -8.67 -25.76
N ARG A 375 3.78 -7.57 -25.75
CA ARG A 375 3.02 -7.12 -24.55
C ARG A 375 1.64 -7.74 -24.42
N VAL A 376 1.13 -8.34 -25.50
CA VAL A 376 -0.15 -9.04 -25.47
C VAL A 376 0.14 -10.51 -25.24
N GLU A 377 0.04 -10.94 -23.98
CA GLU A 377 0.27 -12.33 -23.58
C GLU A 377 -0.82 -13.24 -24.16
N PRO A 378 -0.55 -14.53 -24.45
CA PRO A 378 -1.55 -15.48 -24.97
C PRO A 378 -2.79 -15.57 -24.09
N GLU A 379 -2.62 -15.52 -22.78
CA GLU A 379 -3.71 -15.56 -21.80
C GLU A 379 -4.67 -14.36 -21.92
N HIS A 380 -4.18 -13.22 -22.42
CA HIS A 380 -5.05 -12.08 -22.73
C HIS A 380 -5.98 -12.40 -23.92
N LEU A 381 -5.51 -13.20 -24.89
CA LEU A 381 -6.31 -13.58 -26.05
C LEU A 381 -7.40 -14.59 -25.68
N GLU A 382 -7.16 -15.47 -24.72
CA GLU A 382 -8.17 -16.42 -24.22
C GLU A 382 -9.41 -15.71 -23.67
N GLN A 383 -9.25 -14.50 -23.12
CA GLN A 383 -10.37 -13.71 -22.60
C GLN A 383 -11.37 -13.29 -23.69
N PHE A 384 -10.97 -13.22 -24.96
CA PHE A 384 -11.89 -12.98 -26.07
C PHE A 384 -12.85 -14.15 -26.33
N LEU A 385 -12.51 -15.32 -25.81
CA LEU A 385 -13.33 -16.54 -25.89
C LEU A 385 -14.31 -16.65 -24.70
N PHE A 386 -14.24 -15.78 -23.73
CA PHE A 386 -15.15 -15.80 -22.58
C PHE A 386 -16.58 -15.50 -23.00
N PRO A 387 -17.57 -16.20 -22.42
CA PRO A 387 -18.98 -15.89 -22.66
C PRO A 387 -19.29 -14.43 -22.35
N ILE A 388 -20.04 -13.79 -23.22
CA ILE A 388 -20.53 -12.41 -23.01
C ILE A 388 -22.05 -12.39 -23.16
N PHE A 389 -22.69 -11.43 -22.47
CA PHE A 389 -24.11 -11.18 -22.73
C PHE A 389 -24.27 -10.46 -24.06
N ASN A 390 -25.21 -10.92 -24.88
CA ASN A 390 -25.65 -10.16 -26.06
C ASN A 390 -26.18 -8.79 -25.57
N PRO A 391 -25.69 -7.66 -26.11
CA PRO A 391 -26.13 -6.33 -25.68
C PRO A 391 -27.64 -6.10 -25.77
N ASP A 392 -28.31 -6.71 -26.76
CA ASP A 392 -29.76 -6.56 -26.95
C ASP A 392 -30.54 -7.41 -25.96
N ASP A 393 -30.06 -8.60 -25.63
CA ASP A 393 -30.68 -9.44 -24.61
C ASP A 393 -30.50 -8.84 -23.21
N LYS A 394 -29.37 -8.23 -22.95
CA LYS A 394 -29.10 -7.56 -21.66
C LYS A 394 -30.15 -6.49 -21.32
N LYS A 395 -30.71 -5.82 -22.32
CA LYS A 395 -31.77 -4.81 -22.13
C LYS A 395 -33.12 -5.41 -21.70
N LYS A 396 -33.33 -6.72 -21.89
CA LYS A 396 -34.57 -7.42 -21.57
C LYS A 396 -34.64 -7.91 -20.12
N PHE A 397 -33.53 -7.90 -19.41
CA PHE A 397 -33.43 -8.39 -18.05
C PHE A 397 -33.49 -7.26 -17.02
N GLU A 398 -34.16 -7.54 -15.90
CA GLU A 398 -34.13 -6.65 -14.74
C GLU A 398 -32.74 -6.64 -14.09
N ILE A 399 -32.23 -5.43 -13.82
CA ILE A 399 -30.96 -5.25 -13.13
C ILE A 399 -31.24 -5.22 -11.62
N LEU A 400 -30.89 -6.29 -10.91
CA LEU A 400 -31.05 -6.38 -9.46
C LEU A 400 -30.09 -5.47 -8.71
N THR A 401 -28.82 -5.43 -9.16
CA THR A 401 -27.79 -4.59 -8.54
C THR A 401 -26.66 -4.30 -9.51
N LYS A 402 -25.78 -3.35 -9.16
CA LYS A 402 -24.54 -3.03 -9.88
C LYS A 402 -23.36 -3.12 -8.95
N GLY A 403 -22.27 -3.71 -9.40
CA GLY A 403 -20.98 -3.79 -8.71
C GLY A 403 -19.84 -3.23 -9.56
N LEU A 404 -18.66 -3.14 -8.98
CA LEU A 404 -17.44 -2.84 -9.71
C LEU A 404 -16.99 -4.09 -10.48
N ALA A 405 -16.67 -3.91 -11.76
CA ALA A 405 -16.18 -5.01 -12.59
C ALA A 405 -14.77 -5.41 -12.15
N ALA A 406 -14.58 -6.68 -11.76
CA ALA A 406 -13.29 -7.21 -11.31
C ALA A 406 -12.67 -8.17 -12.35
N SER A 407 -13.49 -8.74 -13.23
CA SER A 407 -13.07 -9.68 -14.28
C SER A 407 -13.96 -9.53 -15.50
N PRO A 408 -13.45 -9.70 -16.73
CA PRO A 408 -14.28 -9.73 -17.93
C PRO A 408 -15.11 -11.03 -18.01
N GLY A 409 -16.18 -11.00 -18.82
CA GLY A 409 -17.00 -12.17 -19.11
C GLY A 409 -18.38 -12.13 -18.46
N ALA A 410 -19.17 -13.19 -18.75
CA ALA A 410 -20.48 -13.42 -18.18
C ALA A 410 -20.47 -14.77 -17.44
N ALA A 411 -21.08 -14.81 -16.28
CA ALA A 411 -21.21 -16.03 -15.49
C ALA A 411 -22.64 -16.20 -14.98
N SER A 412 -23.03 -17.45 -14.74
CA SER A 412 -24.28 -17.80 -14.08
C SER A 412 -23.99 -18.81 -12.97
N GLY A 413 -24.69 -18.69 -11.84
CA GLY A 413 -24.51 -19.59 -10.71
C GLY A 413 -25.42 -19.26 -9.55
N LYS A 414 -25.30 -20.02 -8.47
CA LYS A 414 -25.96 -19.72 -7.20
C LYS A 414 -25.28 -18.54 -6.51
N VAL A 415 -26.06 -17.63 -5.98
CA VAL A 415 -25.55 -16.47 -5.26
C VAL A 415 -25.00 -16.92 -3.89
N ALA A 416 -23.74 -16.58 -3.60
CA ALA A 416 -23.15 -16.72 -2.28
C ALA A 416 -22.84 -15.32 -1.71
N LEU A 417 -23.31 -15.04 -0.50
CA LEU A 417 -23.15 -13.74 0.15
C LEU A 417 -21.86 -13.61 0.97
N ASP A 418 -21.13 -14.72 1.13
CA ASP A 418 -19.88 -14.78 1.85
C ASP A 418 -18.94 -15.85 1.26
N ALA A 419 -17.64 -15.71 1.53
CA ALA A 419 -16.61 -16.57 1.00
C ALA A 419 -16.73 -18.03 1.49
N GLN A 420 -17.21 -18.27 2.70
CA GLN A 420 -17.35 -19.62 3.25
C GLN A 420 -18.45 -20.38 2.52
N THR A 421 -19.62 -19.76 2.33
CA THR A 421 -20.74 -20.29 1.55
C THR A 421 -20.31 -20.58 0.11
N ALA A 422 -19.53 -19.68 -0.52
CA ALA A 422 -19.00 -19.89 -1.85
C ALA A 422 -18.12 -21.14 -1.94
N VAL A 423 -17.21 -21.32 -0.98
CA VAL A 423 -16.34 -22.51 -0.92
C VAL A 423 -17.13 -23.79 -0.71
N GLU A 424 -18.13 -23.79 0.18
CA GLU A 424 -18.97 -24.95 0.46
C GLU A 424 -19.80 -25.40 -0.76
N LEU A 425 -20.40 -24.45 -1.47
CA LEU A 425 -21.15 -24.71 -2.69
C LEU A 425 -20.24 -25.21 -3.81
N SER A 426 -19.08 -24.58 -3.98
CA SER A 426 -18.08 -24.98 -4.99
C SER A 426 -17.56 -26.41 -4.75
N LYS A 427 -17.32 -26.80 -3.49
CA LYS A 427 -16.94 -28.19 -3.13
C LYS A 427 -18.02 -29.23 -3.47
N LYS A 428 -19.30 -28.81 -3.56
CA LYS A 428 -20.42 -29.65 -4.00
C LYS A 428 -20.58 -29.68 -5.52
N GLY A 429 -19.67 -29.05 -6.28
CA GLY A 429 -19.72 -28.97 -7.74
C GLY A 429 -20.72 -27.92 -8.29
N GLU A 430 -21.26 -27.05 -7.44
CA GLU A 430 -22.18 -26.00 -7.85
C GLU A 430 -21.42 -24.83 -8.46
N ARG A 431 -21.98 -24.22 -9.51
CA ARG A 431 -21.51 -22.93 -10.02
C ARG A 431 -21.97 -21.83 -9.07
N VAL A 432 -21.06 -20.95 -8.69
CA VAL A 432 -21.31 -19.90 -7.68
C VAL A 432 -20.91 -18.53 -8.24
N ILE A 433 -21.69 -17.51 -7.93
CA ILE A 433 -21.42 -16.09 -8.19
C ILE A 433 -21.59 -15.27 -6.92
#